data_9b804f10410adbfd2eb2cf263dab82b0
#
_entry.id   9b804f10410adbfd2eb2cf263dab82b0
#
_cell.length_a   1.000
_cell.length_b   1.000
_cell.length_c   1.000
_cell.angle_alpha   90.00
_cell.angle_beta   90.00
_cell.angle_gamma   90.00
#
_symmetry.space_group_name_H-M   'P 1'
#
loop_
_entity.id
_entity.type
_entity.pdbx_description
1 polymer ?
#
loop_
_entity_poly.entity_id
_entity_poly.type
_entity_poly.pdbx_seq_one_letter_code
_entity_poly.pdbx_strand_id
1 'polypeptide(L)'
;MSAPRLILFDCDSTLSAIEGIDELGRLRGPVIFAEVEAMTTAAMEGRIPVESVFSRRLEIIRPTAAHVAEIGRRYVATVEPTASQTLAGLRRSGWTPMIVSGGFRNAIRPLADHLGIERIEAVDLHFAEDGSYVGFDETYPTTRSGGKPEIVQRLRAELRPAAVVMVGDGVSDLEAK
;
A
#
# COMPACT_ATOMS: atom_id res chain seq x y z
N MET A 1 -24.60 -19.73 4.16
CA MET A 1 -23.34 -19.21 4.74
C MET A 1 -23.60 -17.77 5.18
N SER A 2 -23.13 -17.35 6.36
CA SER A 2 -23.27 -15.97 6.80
C SER A 2 -22.42 -15.03 5.94
N ALA A 3 -22.87 -13.80 5.72
CA ALA A 3 -22.11 -12.80 4.97
C ALA A 3 -20.75 -12.54 5.67
N PRO A 4 -19.63 -12.38 4.93
CA PRO A 4 -18.31 -12.19 5.51
C PRO A 4 -18.21 -10.85 6.27
N ARG A 5 -17.31 -10.78 7.23
CA ARG A 5 -16.93 -9.53 7.92
C ARG A 5 -15.52 -9.18 7.48
N LEU A 6 -15.32 -8.03 6.86
CA LEU A 6 -14.04 -7.62 6.32
C LEU A 6 -13.33 -6.65 7.26
N ILE A 7 -12.04 -6.86 7.47
CA ILE A 7 -11.17 -5.89 8.09
C ILE A 7 -10.03 -5.57 7.13
N LEU A 8 -9.96 -4.30 6.74
CA LEU A 8 -9.05 -3.79 5.74
C LEU A 8 -7.93 -3.05 6.46
N PHE A 9 -6.70 -3.37 6.15
CA PHE A 9 -5.52 -2.73 6.73
C PHE A 9 -4.78 -1.93 5.66
N ASP A 10 -4.35 -0.73 6.00
CA ASP A 10 -3.24 -0.13 5.27
C ASP A 10 -1.94 -0.90 5.53
N CYS A 11 -0.92 -0.68 4.71
CA CYS A 11 0.38 -1.34 4.82
C CYS A 11 1.40 -0.44 5.48
N ASP A 12 1.71 0.69 4.82
CA ASP A 12 2.70 1.67 5.25
C ASP A 12 2.28 2.29 6.58
N SER A 13 3.22 2.44 7.52
CA SER A 13 2.99 2.98 8.87
C SER A 13 1.82 2.34 9.65
N THR A 14 1.32 1.17 9.20
CA THR A 14 0.22 0.43 9.84
C THR A 14 0.59 -1.04 10.09
N LEU A 15 0.72 -1.88 9.06
CA LEU A 15 1.18 -3.27 9.20
C LEU A 15 2.71 -3.37 9.27
N SER A 16 3.40 -2.39 8.74
CA SER A 16 4.86 -2.25 8.80
C SER A 16 5.21 -0.80 9.15
N ALA A 17 6.32 -0.61 9.85
CA ALA A 17 6.75 0.69 10.37
C ALA A 17 7.45 1.59 9.33
N ILE A 18 7.45 1.24 8.04
CA ILE A 18 8.12 2.00 6.98
C ILE A 18 7.14 2.48 5.91
N GLU A 19 7.58 3.51 5.17
CA GLU A 19 6.93 4.04 3.97
C GLU A 19 7.65 3.49 2.73
N GLY A 20 6.99 2.61 1.95
CA GLY A 20 7.62 1.89 0.84
C GLY A 20 8.19 2.79 -0.24
N ILE A 21 7.50 3.88 -0.60
CA ILE A 21 7.97 4.83 -1.61
C ILE A 21 9.21 5.60 -1.16
N ASP A 22 9.28 5.97 0.11
CA ASP A 22 10.43 6.68 0.68
C ASP A 22 11.65 5.76 0.75
N GLU A 23 11.45 4.51 1.15
CA GLU A 23 12.50 3.51 1.15
C GLU A 23 13.03 3.20 -0.26
N LEU A 24 12.15 3.19 -1.29
CA LEU A 24 12.59 3.11 -2.69
C LEU A 24 13.46 4.31 -3.07
N GLY A 25 13.07 5.52 -2.66
CA GLY A 25 13.87 6.73 -2.85
C GLY A 25 15.25 6.61 -2.19
N ARG A 26 15.32 6.13 -0.94
CA ARG A 26 16.59 5.90 -0.22
C ARG A 26 17.51 4.91 -0.92
N LEU A 27 16.95 3.82 -1.48
CA LEU A 27 17.73 2.83 -2.25
C LEU A 27 18.35 3.42 -3.52
N ARG A 28 17.74 4.47 -4.09
CA ARG A 28 18.26 5.19 -5.25
C ARG A 28 19.33 6.25 -4.90
N GLY A 29 19.54 6.47 -3.62
CA GLY A 29 20.57 7.38 -3.10
C GLY A 29 20.03 8.73 -2.61
N PRO A 30 20.87 9.51 -1.90
CA PRO A 30 20.43 10.69 -1.15
C PRO A 30 19.85 11.80 -2.04
N VAL A 31 20.33 11.95 -3.27
CA VAL A 31 19.85 12.99 -4.21
C VAL A 31 18.39 12.69 -4.62
N ILE A 32 18.12 11.45 -5.03
CA ILE A 32 16.76 11.01 -5.42
C ILE A 32 15.82 11.09 -4.22
N PHE A 33 16.28 10.63 -3.04
CA PHE A 33 15.48 10.70 -1.83
C PHE A 33 15.07 12.13 -1.49
N ALA A 34 16.03 13.08 -1.50
CA ALA A 34 15.74 14.49 -1.21
C ALA A 34 14.75 15.12 -2.20
N GLU A 35 14.84 14.76 -3.49
CA GLU A 35 13.89 15.23 -4.51
C GLU A 35 12.46 14.69 -4.27
N VAL A 36 12.33 13.42 -3.94
CA VAL A 36 11.05 12.78 -3.60
C VAL A 36 10.44 13.38 -2.35
N GLU A 37 11.23 13.58 -1.29
CA GLU A 37 10.80 14.19 -0.03
C GLU A 37 10.33 15.64 -0.23
N ALA A 38 11.09 16.45 -1.00
CA ALA A 38 10.69 17.82 -1.32
C ALA A 38 9.36 17.89 -2.07
N MET A 39 9.11 16.94 -2.96
CA MET A 39 7.85 16.84 -3.71
C MET A 39 6.68 16.45 -2.80
N THR A 40 6.88 15.48 -1.91
CA THR A 40 5.86 15.08 -0.92
C THR A 40 5.49 16.27 -0.03
N THR A 41 6.49 17.01 0.47
CA THR A 41 6.28 18.23 1.26
C THR A 41 5.50 19.30 0.48
N ALA A 42 5.86 19.53 -0.80
CA ALA A 42 5.18 20.49 -1.65
C ALA A 42 3.70 20.14 -1.88
N ALA A 43 3.37 18.85 -1.98
CA ALA A 43 1.98 18.40 -2.07
C ALA A 43 1.22 18.58 -0.76
N MET A 44 1.83 18.24 0.37
CA MET A 44 1.23 18.42 1.70
C MET A 44 0.95 19.90 2.02
N GLU A 45 1.79 20.81 1.51
CA GLU A 45 1.60 22.27 1.62
C GLU A 45 0.62 22.84 0.55
N GLY A 46 0.06 21.99 -0.30
CA GLY A 46 -0.87 22.41 -1.37
C GLY A 46 -0.23 23.16 -2.53
N ARG A 47 1.12 23.12 -2.65
CA ARG A 47 1.84 23.79 -3.74
C ARG A 47 1.78 23.04 -5.07
N ILE A 48 1.56 21.73 -5.02
CA ILE A 48 1.33 20.86 -6.19
C ILE A 48 0.16 19.91 -5.92
N PRO A 49 -0.60 19.50 -6.96
CA PRO A 49 -1.69 18.55 -6.81
C PRO A 49 -1.19 17.18 -6.32
N VAL A 50 -1.84 16.62 -5.32
CA VAL A 50 -1.51 15.30 -4.73
C VAL A 50 -1.54 14.21 -5.80
N GLU A 51 -2.49 14.26 -6.73
CA GLU A 51 -2.66 13.32 -7.83
C GLU A 51 -1.43 13.24 -8.75
N SER A 52 -0.73 14.36 -8.92
CA SER A 52 0.49 14.41 -9.75
C SER A 52 1.73 13.84 -9.05
N VAL A 53 1.69 13.72 -7.72
CA VAL A 53 2.86 13.29 -6.93
C VAL A 53 3.14 11.80 -7.09
N PHE A 54 2.10 10.98 -7.22
CA PHE A 54 2.27 9.53 -7.31
C PHE A 54 3.13 9.13 -8.53
N SER A 55 2.70 9.47 -9.74
CA SER A 55 3.40 9.16 -10.99
C SER A 55 4.79 9.81 -11.04
N ARG A 56 4.87 11.09 -10.65
CA ARG A 56 6.12 11.83 -10.72
C ARG A 56 7.21 11.30 -9.78
N ARG A 57 6.85 10.82 -8.58
CA ARG A 57 7.80 10.13 -7.70
C ARG A 57 8.35 8.87 -8.36
N LEU A 58 7.50 8.07 -9.02
CA LEU A 58 7.94 6.86 -9.72
C LEU A 58 8.81 7.15 -10.94
N GLU A 59 8.53 8.24 -11.67
CA GLU A 59 9.38 8.70 -12.78
C GLU A 59 10.81 9.07 -12.32
N ILE A 60 10.93 9.68 -11.14
CA ILE A 60 12.22 10.07 -10.55
C ILE A 60 12.92 8.84 -9.98
N ILE A 61 12.23 8.02 -9.19
CA ILE A 61 12.79 6.84 -8.53
C ILE A 61 13.19 5.77 -9.56
N ARG A 62 12.33 5.49 -10.54
CA ARG A 62 12.48 4.36 -11.51
C ARG A 62 13.00 3.10 -10.81
N PRO A 63 12.22 2.51 -9.89
CA PRO A 63 12.69 1.38 -9.09
C PRO A 63 12.91 0.15 -9.98
N THR A 64 13.96 -0.62 -9.73
CA THR A 64 14.11 -1.94 -10.37
C THR A 64 13.31 -3.00 -9.60
N ALA A 65 13.06 -4.15 -10.24
CA ALA A 65 12.46 -5.31 -9.58
C ALA A 65 13.26 -5.73 -8.33
N ALA A 66 14.60 -5.60 -8.36
CA ALA A 66 15.46 -5.89 -7.21
C ALA A 66 15.25 -4.90 -6.06
N HIS A 67 15.05 -3.60 -6.35
CA HIS A 67 14.72 -2.61 -5.32
C HIS A 67 13.38 -2.93 -4.65
N VAL A 68 12.37 -3.28 -5.45
CA VAL A 68 11.04 -3.64 -4.93
C VAL A 68 11.07 -4.91 -4.08
N ALA A 69 11.86 -5.91 -4.50
CA ALA A 69 12.08 -7.11 -3.70
C ALA A 69 12.77 -6.81 -2.36
N GLU A 70 13.72 -5.84 -2.34
CA GLU A 70 14.34 -5.36 -1.08
C GLU A 70 13.33 -4.69 -0.17
N ILE A 71 12.43 -3.84 -0.71
CA ILE A 71 11.36 -3.26 0.11
C ILE A 71 10.47 -4.34 0.70
N GLY A 72 10.15 -5.39 -0.06
CA GLY A 72 9.38 -6.52 0.44
C GLY A 72 10.04 -7.19 1.66
N ARG A 73 11.37 -7.36 1.64
CA ARG A 73 12.14 -7.86 2.79
C ARG A 73 12.08 -6.90 3.99
N ARG A 74 12.20 -5.59 3.73
CA ARG A 74 12.12 -4.57 4.78
C ARG A 74 10.74 -4.52 5.42
N TYR A 75 9.66 -4.61 4.65
CA TYR A 75 8.30 -4.69 5.19
C TYR A 75 8.16 -5.85 6.18
N VAL A 76 8.68 -7.03 5.86
CA VAL A 76 8.66 -8.18 6.76
C VAL A 76 9.54 -7.94 8.00
N ALA A 77 10.73 -7.34 7.82
CA ALA A 77 11.65 -7.06 8.92
C ALA A 77 11.13 -6.00 9.91
N THR A 78 10.27 -5.09 9.43
CA THR A 78 9.69 -4.00 10.23
C THR A 78 8.19 -4.18 10.48
N VAL A 79 7.70 -5.43 10.39
CA VAL A 79 6.30 -5.75 10.69
C VAL A 79 5.93 -5.31 12.10
N GLU A 80 4.73 -4.75 12.26
CA GLU A 80 4.21 -4.37 13.57
C GLU A 80 4.21 -5.60 14.50
N PRO A 81 4.88 -5.55 15.66
CA PRO A 81 5.11 -6.74 16.53
C PRO A 81 3.84 -7.48 16.95
N THR A 82 2.71 -6.77 17.03
CA THR A 82 1.43 -7.34 17.43
C THR A 82 0.59 -7.87 16.27
N ALA A 83 0.98 -7.58 15.01
CA ALA A 83 0.18 -7.85 13.82
C ALA A 83 -0.24 -9.32 13.70
N SER A 84 0.69 -10.26 13.81
CA SER A 84 0.39 -11.69 13.68
C SER A 84 -0.61 -12.18 14.72
N GLN A 85 -0.44 -11.77 15.98
CA GLN A 85 -1.35 -12.16 17.08
C GLN A 85 -2.73 -11.54 16.88
N THR A 86 -2.79 -10.26 16.51
CA THR A 86 -4.02 -9.52 16.24
C THR A 86 -4.80 -10.16 15.09
N LEU A 87 -4.14 -10.44 13.95
CA LEU A 87 -4.76 -11.09 12.81
C LEU A 87 -5.28 -12.48 13.13
N ALA A 88 -4.55 -13.26 13.92
CA ALA A 88 -5.03 -14.57 14.38
C ALA A 88 -6.30 -14.44 15.26
N GLY A 89 -6.35 -13.44 16.13
CA GLY A 89 -7.54 -13.13 16.95
C GLY A 89 -8.75 -12.72 16.10
N LEU A 90 -8.53 -11.85 15.12
CA LEU A 90 -9.56 -11.38 14.19
C LEU A 90 -10.15 -12.53 13.38
N ARG A 91 -9.31 -13.42 12.82
CA ARG A 91 -9.78 -14.61 12.09
C ARG A 91 -10.63 -15.53 12.97
N ARG A 92 -10.19 -15.79 14.21
CA ARG A 92 -11.00 -16.58 15.18
C ARG A 92 -12.35 -15.94 15.48
N SER A 93 -12.42 -14.61 15.42
CA SER A 93 -13.67 -13.84 15.59
C SER A 93 -14.48 -13.68 14.32
N GLY A 94 -14.13 -14.40 13.23
CA GLY A 94 -14.87 -14.41 11.98
C GLY A 94 -14.62 -13.21 11.06
N TRP A 95 -13.52 -12.47 11.25
CA TRP A 95 -13.09 -11.42 10.34
C TRP A 95 -12.16 -11.97 9.25
N THR A 96 -12.31 -11.45 8.05
CA THR A 96 -11.41 -11.73 6.92
C THR A 96 -10.51 -10.51 6.71
N PRO A 97 -9.21 -10.61 7.04
CA PRO A 97 -8.27 -9.51 6.83
C PRO A 97 -7.88 -9.38 5.36
N MET A 98 -7.78 -8.14 4.88
CA MET A 98 -7.29 -7.76 3.55
C MET A 98 -6.37 -6.55 3.69
N ILE A 99 -5.51 -6.31 2.71
CA ILE A 99 -4.70 -5.09 2.60
C ILE A 99 -5.31 -4.17 1.55
N VAL A 100 -5.47 -2.88 1.89
CA VAL A 100 -5.86 -1.80 0.96
C VAL A 100 -4.86 -0.66 1.15
N SER A 101 -3.93 -0.51 0.22
CA SER A 101 -2.79 0.39 0.37
C SER A 101 -2.55 1.27 -0.86
N GLY A 102 -2.04 2.47 -0.63
CA GLY A 102 -1.45 3.34 -1.65
C GLY A 102 -0.06 2.90 -2.12
N GLY A 103 0.52 1.87 -1.48
CA GLY A 103 1.80 1.29 -1.85
C GLY A 103 1.72 0.34 -3.05
N PHE A 104 2.76 -0.50 -3.20
CA PHE A 104 2.93 -1.35 -4.37
C PHE A 104 2.71 -2.82 -4.04
N ARG A 105 1.78 -3.48 -4.75
CA ARG A 105 1.44 -4.89 -4.55
C ARG A 105 2.67 -5.80 -4.59
N ASN A 106 3.59 -5.54 -5.52
CA ASN A 106 4.84 -6.31 -5.67
C ASN A 106 5.72 -6.26 -4.41
N ALA A 107 5.77 -5.11 -3.72
CA ALA A 107 6.52 -4.93 -2.47
C ALA A 107 5.75 -5.46 -1.24
N ILE A 108 4.42 -5.32 -1.23
CA ILE A 108 3.56 -5.72 -0.11
C ILE A 108 3.37 -7.24 -0.05
N ARG A 109 3.45 -7.94 -1.18
CA ARG A 109 3.21 -9.39 -1.26
C ARG A 109 3.98 -10.22 -0.22
N PRO A 110 5.31 -10.05 -0.01
CA PRO A 110 6.03 -10.80 1.01
C PRO A 110 5.50 -10.60 2.44
N LEU A 111 5.07 -9.37 2.78
CA LEU A 111 4.45 -9.09 4.08
C LEU A 111 3.07 -9.75 4.20
N ALA A 112 2.25 -9.67 3.16
CA ALA A 112 0.95 -10.32 3.13
C ALA A 112 1.07 -11.84 3.31
N ASP A 113 2.01 -12.48 2.61
CA ASP A 113 2.30 -13.91 2.73
C ASP A 113 2.78 -14.26 4.15
N HIS A 114 3.68 -13.45 4.74
CA HIS A 114 4.15 -13.60 6.12
C HIS A 114 3.00 -13.54 7.13
N LEU A 115 2.03 -12.65 6.91
CA LEU A 115 0.87 -12.44 7.78
C LEU A 115 -0.33 -13.35 7.42
N GLY A 116 -0.24 -14.14 6.36
CA GLY A 116 -1.32 -14.99 5.86
C GLY A 116 -2.51 -14.19 5.34
N ILE A 117 -2.29 -13.01 4.73
CA ILE A 117 -3.33 -12.20 4.09
C ILE A 117 -3.34 -12.48 2.59
N GLU A 118 -4.45 -13.01 2.08
CA GLU A 118 -4.53 -13.46 0.68
C GLU A 118 -4.78 -12.30 -0.29
N ARG A 119 -5.66 -11.36 0.09
CA ARG A 119 -6.11 -10.28 -0.79
C ARG A 119 -5.39 -8.97 -0.50
N ILE A 120 -4.79 -8.41 -1.57
CA ILE A 120 -4.12 -7.12 -1.57
C ILE A 120 -4.74 -6.25 -2.66
N GLU A 121 -5.23 -5.10 -2.28
CA GLU A 121 -5.69 -4.02 -3.13
C GLU A 121 -4.63 -2.91 -3.10
N ALA A 122 -3.76 -2.90 -4.10
CA ALA A 122 -2.63 -1.98 -4.22
C ALA A 122 -2.16 -1.91 -5.69
N VAL A 123 -1.37 -0.90 -6.02
CA VAL A 123 -0.87 -0.66 -7.37
C VAL A 123 0.15 -1.72 -7.78
N ASP A 124 0.08 -2.20 -9.02
CA ASP A 124 1.11 -3.05 -9.61
C ASP A 124 2.17 -2.22 -10.33
N LEU A 125 3.45 -2.51 -10.05
CA LEU A 125 4.59 -1.99 -10.80
C LEU A 125 4.96 -2.99 -11.91
N HIS A 126 5.33 -2.45 -13.07
CA HIS A 126 5.66 -3.22 -14.26
C HIS A 126 7.16 -3.14 -14.54
N PHE A 127 7.75 -4.28 -14.93
CA PHE A 127 9.17 -4.44 -15.19
C PHE A 127 9.40 -5.14 -16.51
N ALA A 128 10.46 -4.75 -17.22
CA ALA A 128 10.98 -5.48 -18.37
C ALA A 128 11.69 -6.77 -17.90
N GLU A 129 12.08 -7.63 -18.86
CA GLU A 129 12.75 -8.91 -18.56
C GLU A 129 14.07 -8.74 -17.78
N ASP A 130 14.77 -7.63 -18.00
CA ASP A 130 16.01 -7.29 -17.27
C ASP A 130 15.77 -6.70 -15.87
N GLY A 131 14.50 -6.61 -15.46
CA GLY A 131 14.08 -6.03 -14.18
C GLY A 131 14.06 -4.51 -14.13
N SER A 132 14.24 -3.82 -15.26
CA SER A 132 14.11 -2.36 -15.33
C SER A 132 12.64 -1.93 -15.25
N TYR A 133 12.40 -0.77 -14.63
CA TYR A 133 11.05 -0.21 -14.50
C TYR A 133 10.51 0.28 -15.84
N VAL A 134 9.30 -0.14 -16.19
CA VAL A 134 8.59 0.28 -17.43
C VAL A 134 7.28 1.03 -17.16
N GLY A 135 6.75 1.00 -15.93
CA GLY A 135 5.52 1.69 -15.60
C GLY A 135 4.77 1.07 -14.42
N PHE A 136 3.54 1.48 -14.23
CA PHE A 136 2.62 0.97 -13.22
C PHE A 136 1.18 1.00 -13.74
N ASP A 137 0.25 0.38 -13.03
CA ASP A 137 -1.18 0.49 -13.35
C ASP A 137 -1.72 1.87 -12.95
N GLU A 138 -1.66 2.81 -13.91
CA GLU A 138 -2.09 4.20 -13.73
C GLU A 138 -3.59 4.33 -13.44
N THR A 139 -4.38 3.34 -13.83
CA THR A 139 -5.84 3.34 -13.65
C THR A 139 -6.27 2.82 -12.29
N TYR A 140 -5.35 2.25 -11.53
CA TYR A 140 -5.68 1.66 -10.23
C TYR A 140 -6.15 2.76 -9.25
N PRO A 141 -7.25 2.53 -8.49
CA PRO A 141 -7.86 3.60 -7.69
C PRO A 141 -6.91 4.30 -6.71
N THR A 142 -5.99 3.58 -6.05
CA THR A 142 -5.09 4.16 -5.05
C THR A 142 -3.97 5.03 -5.60
N THR A 143 -3.89 5.24 -6.91
CA THR A 143 -3.00 6.23 -7.55
C THR A 143 -3.49 7.67 -7.38
N ARG A 144 -4.72 7.87 -6.88
CA ARG A 144 -5.39 9.17 -6.75
C ARG A 144 -6.14 9.30 -5.43
N SER A 145 -6.51 10.54 -5.09
CA SER A 145 -7.39 10.85 -3.96
C SER A 145 -8.73 10.12 -4.10
N GLY A 146 -9.30 9.67 -2.97
CA GLY A 146 -10.55 8.91 -2.96
C GLY A 146 -10.43 7.46 -3.43
N GLY A 147 -9.22 6.97 -3.71
CA GLY A 147 -9.03 5.61 -4.21
C GLY A 147 -9.35 4.50 -3.20
N LYS A 148 -9.02 4.68 -1.92
CA LYS A 148 -9.39 3.71 -0.88
C LYS A 148 -10.91 3.61 -0.69
N PRO A 149 -11.69 4.70 -0.60
CA PRO A 149 -13.15 4.66 -0.66
C PRO A 149 -13.72 3.87 -1.85
N GLU A 150 -13.18 4.10 -3.06
CA GLU A 150 -13.62 3.38 -4.26
C GLU A 150 -13.39 1.87 -4.14
N ILE A 151 -12.23 1.46 -3.63
CA ILE A 151 -11.94 0.03 -3.38
C ILE A 151 -12.91 -0.56 -2.36
N VAL A 152 -13.18 0.15 -1.26
CA VAL A 152 -14.15 -0.32 -0.25
C VAL A 152 -15.53 -0.51 -0.85
N GLN A 153 -16.00 0.43 -1.69
CA GLN A 153 -17.29 0.28 -2.39
C GLN A 153 -17.29 -0.93 -3.33
N ARG A 154 -16.20 -1.15 -4.08
CA ARG A 154 -16.05 -2.32 -4.95
C ARG A 154 -16.10 -3.62 -4.14
N LEU A 155 -15.39 -3.70 -3.02
CA LEU A 155 -15.40 -4.86 -2.13
C LEU A 155 -16.79 -5.11 -1.52
N ARG A 156 -17.51 -4.05 -1.15
CA ARG A 156 -18.91 -4.16 -0.67
C ARG A 156 -19.84 -4.71 -1.74
N ALA A 157 -19.70 -4.26 -2.98
CA ALA A 157 -20.52 -4.74 -4.10
C ALA A 157 -20.24 -6.21 -4.44
N GLU A 158 -18.94 -6.58 -4.46
CA GLU A 158 -18.47 -7.92 -4.82
C GLU A 158 -18.80 -8.96 -3.74
N LEU A 159 -18.41 -8.68 -2.49
CA LEU A 159 -18.44 -9.66 -1.40
C LEU A 159 -19.68 -9.56 -0.51
N ARG A 160 -20.44 -8.48 -0.62
CA ARG A 160 -21.66 -8.20 0.18
C ARG A 160 -21.45 -8.47 1.68
N PRO A 161 -20.42 -7.87 2.31
CA PRO A 161 -20.05 -8.16 3.68
C PRO A 161 -21.11 -7.66 4.66
N ALA A 162 -21.27 -8.36 5.80
CA ALA A 162 -22.09 -7.93 6.92
C ALA A 162 -21.50 -6.69 7.65
N ALA A 163 -20.17 -6.55 7.62
CA ALA A 163 -19.46 -5.43 8.20
C ALA A 163 -18.12 -5.21 7.47
N VAL A 164 -17.68 -3.94 7.41
CA VAL A 164 -16.37 -3.54 6.91
C VAL A 164 -15.75 -2.58 7.91
N VAL A 165 -14.49 -2.81 8.27
CA VAL A 165 -13.68 -1.92 9.11
C VAL A 165 -12.42 -1.58 8.34
N MET A 166 -12.00 -0.31 8.33
CA MET A 166 -10.72 0.15 7.84
C MET A 166 -9.81 0.49 9.01
N VAL A 167 -8.55 0.06 8.95
CA VAL A 167 -7.48 0.34 9.91
C VAL A 167 -6.32 0.94 9.14
N GLY A 168 -5.88 2.11 9.55
CA GLY A 168 -4.77 2.84 8.93
C GLY A 168 -4.43 4.08 9.74
N ASP A 169 -3.36 4.77 9.36
CA ASP A 169 -2.82 5.94 10.05
C ASP A 169 -3.11 7.27 9.32
N GLY A 170 -3.57 7.19 8.07
CA GLY A 170 -3.74 8.35 7.18
C GLY A 170 -5.18 8.84 7.00
N VAL A 171 -5.29 10.05 6.44
CA VAL A 171 -6.59 10.66 6.08
C VAL A 171 -7.33 9.80 5.06
N SER A 172 -6.62 9.20 4.10
CA SER A 172 -7.22 8.34 3.08
C SER A 172 -7.91 7.09 3.66
N ASP A 173 -7.46 6.61 4.83
CA ASP A 173 -8.10 5.51 5.56
C ASP A 173 -9.37 5.96 6.26
N LEU A 174 -9.35 7.19 6.80
CA LEU A 174 -10.52 7.79 7.42
C LEU A 174 -11.63 8.06 6.39
N GLU A 175 -11.27 8.46 5.17
CA GLU A 175 -12.20 8.67 4.07
C GLU A 175 -12.87 7.37 3.58
N ALA A 176 -12.25 6.21 3.83
CA ALA A 176 -12.72 4.90 3.39
C ALA A 176 -13.85 4.29 4.25
N LYS A 177 -14.50 5.08 5.09
CA LYS A 177 -15.61 4.66 5.97
C LYS A 177 -16.87 4.25 5.21
#